data_9427e7908a8dd83675acd64c4ed2269e
#
_entry.id   9427e7908a8dd83675acd64c4ed2269e
#
_cell.length_a   1.000
_cell.length_b   1.000
_cell.length_c   1.000
_cell.angle_alpha   90.00
_cell.angle_beta   90.00
_cell.angle_gamma   90.00
#
_symmetry.space_group_name_H-M   'P 1'
#
loop_
_entity.id
_entity.type
_entity.pdbx_description
1 polymer ?
#
loop_
_entity_poly.entity_id
_entity_poly.type
_entity_poly.pdbx_seq_one_letter_code
_entity_poly.pdbx_strand_id
1 'polypeptide(L)'
;MKKDREKFLCAIYILIRNDKNEVLLQRRQGTKLWPGFLALPAGHVDEGENVYEAFVREAKEELGIEVSKNDIINTFVTNRKNKSLSSYFDVYFEINHYKGDIKIMEPNKCNELVWFNINNLPFDMIDFEKRAIENYLDNIFFDCDYANNEITIEDIKK
;
A
#
# COMPACT_ATOMS: atom_id res chain seq x y z
N MET A 1 33.38 15.80 12.82
CA MET A 1 32.64 14.55 13.10
C MET A 1 31.60 14.33 12.02
N LYS A 2 31.59 13.16 11.38
CA LYS A 2 30.58 12.83 10.36
C LYS A 2 29.29 12.46 11.08
N LYS A 3 28.25 13.24 10.84
CA LYS A 3 26.93 13.01 11.46
C LYS A 3 26.22 11.89 10.73
N ASP A 4 25.70 10.92 11.46
CA ASP A 4 24.84 9.89 10.86
C ASP A 4 23.53 10.53 10.32
N ARG A 5 23.11 10.02 9.16
CA ARG A 5 21.87 10.49 8.52
C ARG A 5 20.80 9.46 8.67
N GLU A 6 19.56 9.93 8.80
CA GLU A 6 18.41 9.05 8.80
C GLU A 6 18.31 8.30 7.46
N LYS A 7 18.02 7.02 7.53
CA LYS A 7 17.85 6.16 6.36
C LYS A 7 16.39 5.71 6.28
N PHE A 8 15.85 5.77 5.08
CA PHE A 8 14.48 5.36 4.81
C PHE A 8 14.46 4.26 3.76
N LEU A 9 13.60 3.28 3.98
CA LEU A 9 13.20 2.37 2.92
C LEU A 9 12.10 3.04 2.09
N CYS A 10 11.86 2.52 0.91
CA CYS A 10 10.79 3.00 0.06
C CYS A 10 9.89 1.82 -0.30
N ALA A 11 8.59 2.03 -0.17
CA ALA A 11 7.57 1.08 -0.62
C ALA A 11 6.61 1.78 -1.56
N ILE A 12 6.08 1.03 -2.54
CA ILE A 12 4.99 1.51 -3.40
C ILE A 12 3.70 0.80 -3.04
N TYR A 13 2.60 1.49 -3.23
CA TYR A 13 1.24 1.02 -2.97
C TYR A 13 0.42 1.25 -4.22
N ILE A 14 -0.42 0.28 -4.57
CA ILE A 14 -1.26 0.34 -5.76
C ILE A 14 -2.71 0.57 -5.34
N LEU A 15 -3.24 1.75 -5.62
CA LEU A 15 -4.63 2.07 -5.36
C LEU A 15 -5.41 1.96 -6.67
N ILE A 16 -6.09 0.82 -6.86
CA ILE A 16 -6.95 0.60 -8.01
C ILE A 16 -8.36 1.05 -7.64
N ARG A 17 -8.86 2.05 -8.34
CA ARG A 17 -10.23 2.55 -8.15
C ARG A 17 -11.08 2.20 -9.36
N ASN A 18 -12.24 1.59 -9.12
CA ASN A 18 -13.20 1.26 -10.18
C ASN A 18 -14.25 2.37 -10.37
N ASP A 19 -15.16 2.17 -11.34
CA ASP A 19 -16.20 3.14 -11.67
C ASP A 19 -17.27 3.29 -10.58
N LYS A 20 -17.31 2.37 -9.62
CA LYS A 20 -18.23 2.43 -8.47
C LYS A 20 -17.62 3.17 -7.28
N ASN A 21 -16.45 3.81 -7.46
CA ASN A 21 -15.71 4.48 -6.41
C ASN A 21 -15.24 3.54 -5.30
N GLU A 22 -14.90 2.32 -5.69
CA GLU A 22 -14.36 1.30 -4.81
C GLU A 22 -12.86 1.11 -5.06
N VAL A 23 -12.14 0.78 -4.01
CA VAL A 23 -10.71 0.45 -4.06
C VAL A 23 -10.51 -1.04 -3.76
N LEU A 24 -9.53 -1.64 -4.44
CA LEU A 24 -9.17 -3.03 -4.24
C LEU A 24 -8.27 -3.18 -3.02
N LEU A 25 -8.68 -4.02 -2.09
CA LEU A 25 -7.87 -4.40 -0.94
C LEU A 25 -7.59 -5.89 -0.97
N GLN A 26 -6.46 -6.28 -0.42
CA GLN A 26 -6.07 -7.67 -0.22
C GLN A 26 -5.99 -8.00 1.26
N ARG A 27 -6.44 -9.18 1.63
CA ARG A 27 -6.30 -9.68 3.01
C ARG A 27 -4.96 -10.41 3.14
N ARG A 28 -4.14 -9.89 4.03
CA ARG A 28 -2.79 -10.42 4.28
C ARG A 28 -2.87 -11.72 5.07
N GLN A 29 -2.02 -12.67 4.71
CA GLN A 29 -1.82 -13.90 5.48
C GLN A 29 -0.37 -14.37 5.36
N GLY A 30 0.10 -15.16 6.32
CA GLY A 30 1.43 -15.75 6.29
C GLY A 30 2.57 -14.73 6.30
N THR A 31 2.27 -13.48 6.61
CA THR A 31 3.25 -12.39 6.65
C THR A 31 3.66 -12.11 8.10
N LYS A 32 4.90 -11.65 8.27
CA LYS A 32 5.42 -11.29 9.59
C LYS A 32 4.68 -10.07 10.18
N LEU A 33 4.43 -9.06 9.32
CA LEU A 33 3.77 -7.83 9.72
C LEU A 33 2.33 -7.82 9.22
N TRP A 34 1.43 -7.32 10.06
CA TRP A 34 0.03 -7.08 9.75
C TRP A 34 -0.73 -8.31 9.21
N PRO A 35 -0.53 -9.53 9.79
CA PRO A 35 -1.31 -10.70 9.33
C PRO A 35 -2.79 -10.51 9.64
N GLY A 36 -3.65 -10.89 8.71
CA GLY A 36 -5.11 -10.80 8.85
C GLY A 36 -5.71 -9.44 8.50
N PHE A 37 -4.88 -8.39 8.35
CA PHE A 37 -5.36 -7.06 7.96
C PHE A 37 -5.64 -6.96 6.47
N LEU A 38 -6.56 -6.08 6.13
CA LEU A 38 -6.76 -5.62 4.75
C LEU A 38 -5.76 -4.52 4.44
N ALA A 39 -5.22 -4.55 3.23
CA ALA A 39 -4.18 -3.64 2.76
C ALA A 39 -4.29 -3.42 1.27
N LEU A 40 -3.71 -2.33 0.79
CA LEU A 40 -3.45 -2.16 -0.65
C LEU A 40 -2.40 -3.17 -1.11
N PRO A 41 -2.46 -3.62 -2.37
CA PRO A 41 -1.30 -4.29 -2.99
C PRO A 41 -0.09 -3.37 -2.91
N ALA A 42 1.05 -3.90 -2.48
CA ALA A 42 2.22 -3.09 -2.18
C ALA A 42 3.51 -3.91 -2.22
N GLY A 43 4.63 -3.23 -2.32
CA GLY A 43 5.93 -3.87 -2.22
C GLY A 43 7.06 -2.87 -2.07
N HIS A 44 8.22 -3.37 -1.66
CA HIS A 44 9.42 -2.57 -1.53
C HIS A 44 10.00 -2.20 -2.89
N VAL A 45 10.62 -1.04 -2.94
CA VAL A 45 11.50 -0.68 -4.05
C VAL A 45 12.84 -1.39 -3.81
N ASP A 46 13.22 -2.28 -4.72
CA ASP A 46 14.44 -3.06 -4.62
C ASP A 46 15.65 -2.29 -5.13
N GLU A 47 16.85 -2.75 -4.78
CA GLU A 47 18.09 -2.16 -5.26
C GLU A 47 18.10 -2.12 -6.80
N GLY A 48 18.44 -0.97 -7.35
CA GLY A 48 18.55 -0.78 -8.80
C GLY A 48 17.26 -0.42 -9.50
N GLU A 49 16.11 -0.40 -8.81
CA GLU A 49 14.85 0.06 -9.42
C GLU A 49 14.41 1.43 -8.89
N ASN A 50 13.64 2.14 -9.70
CA ASN A 50 12.92 3.33 -9.25
C ASN A 50 11.48 2.95 -8.86
N VAL A 51 10.70 3.93 -8.37
CA VAL A 51 9.33 3.68 -7.90
C VAL A 51 8.40 3.19 -9.01
N TYR A 52 8.59 3.62 -10.26
CA TYR A 52 7.77 3.17 -11.38
C TYR A 52 8.08 1.72 -11.75
N GLU A 53 9.35 1.34 -11.73
CA GLU A 53 9.78 -0.03 -11.99
C GLU A 53 9.27 -0.99 -10.91
N ALA A 54 9.34 -0.59 -9.65
CA ALA A 54 8.75 -1.34 -8.54
C ALA A 54 7.24 -1.50 -8.70
N PHE A 55 6.54 -0.43 -9.10
CA PHE A 55 5.10 -0.44 -9.36
C PHE A 55 4.73 -1.46 -10.43
N VAL A 56 5.43 -1.45 -11.56
CA VAL A 56 5.17 -2.38 -12.67
C VAL A 56 5.41 -3.82 -12.24
N ARG A 57 6.50 -4.07 -11.54
CA ARG A 57 6.88 -5.41 -11.04
C ARG A 57 5.87 -5.92 -10.02
N GLU A 58 5.53 -5.15 -9.02
CA GLU A 58 4.60 -5.57 -7.96
C GLU A 58 3.18 -5.81 -8.48
N ALA A 59 2.70 -4.99 -9.43
CA ALA A 59 1.42 -5.22 -10.05
C ALA A 59 1.34 -6.59 -10.74
N LYS A 60 2.43 -6.99 -11.40
CA LYS A 60 2.53 -8.30 -12.05
C LYS A 60 2.65 -9.43 -11.03
N GLU A 61 3.51 -9.28 -10.03
CA GLU A 61 3.78 -10.32 -9.04
C GLU A 61 2.58 -10.59 -8.13
N GLU A 62 1.89 -9.55 -7.67
CA GLU A 62 0.79 -9.69 -6.71
C GLU A 62 -0.58 -9.90 -7.36
N LEU A 63 -0.85 -9.24 -8.49
CA LEU A 63 -2.19 -9.19 -9.11
C LEU A 63 -2.25 -9.79 -10.52
N GLY A 64 -1.12 -10.11 -11.12
CA GLY A 64 -1.07 -10.64 -12.48
C GLY A 64 -1.47 -9.65 -13.58
N ILE A 65 -1.47 -8.38 -13.29
CA ILE A 65 -1.83 -7.33 -14.26
C ILE A 65 -0.61 -6.61 -14.82
N GLU A 66 -0.78 -6.01 -15.99
CA GLU A 66 0.24 -5.19 -16.64
C GLU A 66 -0.15 -3.72 -16.55
N VAL A 67 0.77 -2.91 -16.04
CA VAL A 67 0.62 -1.47 -15.88
C VAL A 67 1.86 -0.75 -16.36
N SER A 68 1.70 0.56 -16.62
CA SER A 68 2.83 1.45 -16.91
C SER A 68 2.67 2.73 -16.10
N LYS A 69 3.74 3.54 -16.05
CA LYS A 69 3.67 4.86 -15.39
C LYS A 69 2.58 5.76 -15.98
N ASN A 70 2.22 5.55 -17.26
CA ASN A 70 1.18 6.33 -17.93
C ASN A 70 -0.23 6.00 -17.43
N ASP A 71 -0.41 4.88 -16.73
CA ASP A 71 -1.69 4.50 -16.13
C ASP A 71 -1.92 5.24 -14.79
N ILE A 72 -0.87 5.82 -14.22
CA ILE A 72 -0.95 6.53 -12.94
C ILE A 72 -1.68 7.85 -13.13
N ILE A 73 -2.81 8.01 -12.43
CA ILE A 73 -3.62 9.23 -12.50
C ILE A 73 -3.34 10.19 -11.36
N ASN A 74 -2.91 9.69 -10.21
CA ASN A 74 -2.52 10.49 -9.05
C ASN A 74 -1.44 9.79 -8.24
N THR A 75 -0.62 10.58 -7.56
CA THR A 75 0.43 10.12 -6.65
C THR A 75 0.35 10.89 -5.35
N PHE A 76 0.43 10.18 -4.24
CA PHE A 76 0.57 10.80 -2.92
C PHE A 76 1.60 10.03 -2.09
N VAL A 77 2.21 10.71 -1.13
CA VAL A 77 3.37 10.19 -0.39
C VAL A 77 3.17 10.41 1.10
N THR A 78 3.53 9.40 1.89
CA THR A 78 3.63 9.53 3.34
C THR A 78 5.05 9.20 3.79
N ASN A 79 5.65 10.09 4.57
CA ASN A 79 6.88 9.78 5.29
C ASN A 79 6.50 9.11 6.61
N ARG A 80 6.62 7.81 6.67
CA ARG A 80 6.16 7.00 7.80
C ARG A 80 7.30 6.65 8.73
N LYS A 81 7.22 7.13 9.95
CA LYS A 81 8.17 6.83 11.02
C LYS A 81 7.68 5.62 11.81
N ASN A 82 8.48 4.57 11.90
CA ASN A 82 8.21 3.41 12.71
C ASN A 82 8.97 3.50 14.03
N LYS A 83 8.34 3.06 15.11
CA LYS A 83 8.90 3.14 16.46
C LYS A 83 10.08 2.17 16.65
N SER A 84 9.94 0.93 16.18
CA SER A 84 10.90 -0.15 16.42
C SER A 84 11.47 -0.77 15.14
N LEU A 85 11.05 -0.29 13.98
CA LEU A 85 11.45 -0.79 12.66
C LEU A 85 11.94 0.35 11.78
N SER A 86 12.46 0.01 10.60
CA SER A 86 12.85 0.99 9.60
C SER A 86 11.72 1.94 9.25
N SER A 87 12.06 3.20 9.04
CA SER A 87 11.11 4.20 8.56
C SER A 87 11.04 4.20 7.03
N TYR A 88 9.99 4.76 6.50
CA TYR A 88 9.64 4.63 5.08
C TYR A 88 9.29 5.97 4.44
N PHE A 89 9.52 6.06 3.14
CA PHE A 89 8.71 6.84 2.24
C PHE A 89 7.76 5.87 1.54
N ASP A 90 6.48 6.03 1.80
CA ASP A 90 5.41 5.24 1.17
C ASP A 90 4.87 6.04 -0.01
N VAL A 91 5.00 5.51 -1.22
CA VAL A 91 4.55 6.16 -2.46
C VAL A 91 3.31 5.44 -2.95
N TYR A 92 2.18 6.14 -2.98
CA TYR A 92 0.89 5.61 -3.40
C TYR A 92 0.60 6.04 -4.84
N PHE A 93 0.29 5.08 -5.69
CA PHE A 93 -0.10 5.32 -7.08
C PHE A 93 -1.54 4.92 -7.29
N GLU A 94 -2.37 5.87 -7.72
CA GLU A 94 -3.75 5.59 -8.10
C GLU A 94 -3.83 5.29 -9.59
N ILE A 95 -4.50 4.17 -9.93
CA ILE A 95 -4.81 3.77 -11.29
C ILE A 95 -6.29 3.38 -11.42
N ASN A 96 -6.84 3.52 -12.62
CA ASN A 96 -8.16 2.98 -12.99
C ASN A 96 -8.11 2.19 -14.29
N HIS A 97 -6.93 2.02 -14.87
CA HIS A 97 -6.71 1.30 -16.12
C HIS A 97 -5.51 0.36 -15.98
N TYR A 98 -5.64 -0.84 -16.50
CA TYR A 98 -4.60 -1.87 -16.53
C TYR A 98 -4.95 -2.91 -17.60
N LYS A 99 -4.00 -3.76 -17.98
CA LYS A 99 -4.21 -4.89 -18.87
C LYS A 99 -4.22 -6.20 -18.07
N GLY A 100 -5.07 -7.12 -18.48
CA GLY A 100 -5.19 -8.45 -17.88
C GLY A 100 -6.28 -8.49 -16.80
N ASP A 101 -6.42 -9.64 -16.17
CA ASP A 101 -7.42 -9.89 -15.15
C ASP A 101 -6.76 -9.95 -13.77
N ILE A 102 -7.31 -9.23 -12.82
CA ILE A 102 -6.84 -9.23 -11.43
C ILE A 102 -7.07 -10.61 -10.82
N LYS A 103 -6.03 -11.17 -10.22
CA LYS A 103 -6.09 -12.45 -9.52
C LYS A 103 -5.05 -12.51 -8.40
N ILE A 104 -5.27 -13.41 -7.45
CA ILE A 104 -4.29 -13.69 -6.40
C ILE A 104 -3.15 -14.49 -7.00
N MET A 105 -1.96 -13.89 -7.07
CA MET A 105 -0.76 -14.53 -7.60
C MET A 105 0.10 -15.16 -6.52
N GLU A 106 0.01 -14.66 -5.30
CA GLU A 106 0.79 -15.13 -4.15
C GLU A 106 -0.15 -15.58 -3.02
N PRO A 107 -0.79 -16.77 -3.16
CA PRO A 107 -1.82 -17.22 -2.21
C PRO A 107 -1.28 -17.48 -0.80
N ASN A 108 0.02 -17.64 -0.63
CA ASN A 108 0.67 -17.73 0.68
C ASN A 108 0.74 -16.39 1.43
N LYS A 109 0.54 -15.28 0.73
CA LYS A 109 0.60 -13.92 1.30
C LYS A 109 -0.74 -13.20 1.29
N CYS A 110 -1.66 -13.62 0.43
CA CYS A 110 -2.96 -13.02 0.23
C CYS A 110 -4.01 -14.11 -0.01
N ASN A 111 -5.06 -14.12 0.80
CA ASN A 111 -6.14 -15.12 0.65
C ASN A 111 -7.46 -14.55 0.15
N GLU A 112 -7.57 -13.22 0.01
CA GLU A 112 -8.81 -12.57 -0.40
C GLU A 112 -8.51 -11.26 -1.10
N LEU A 113 -9.24 -11.00 -2.18
CA LEU A 113 -9.27 -9.69 -2.84
C LEU A 113 -10.71 -9.18 -2.74
N VAL A 114 -10.88 -7.96 -2.25
CA VAL A 114 -12.20 -7.40 -1.99
C VAL A 114 -12.22 -5.91 -2.30
N TRP A 115 -13.36 -5.43 -2.83
CA TRP A 115 -13.58 -4.03 -3.17
C TRP A 115 -14.35 -3.32 -2.04
N PHE A 116 -13.86 -2.15 -1.66
CA PHE A 116 -14.52 -1.31 -0.65
C PHE A 116 -14.71 0.10 -1.17
N ASN A 117 -15.84 0.71 -0.82
CA ASN A 117 -16.04 2.13 -1.10
C ASN A 117 -14.92 2.95 -0.47
N ILE A 118 -14.27 3.80 -1.26
CA ILE A 118 -13.11 4.58 -0.80
C ILE A 118 -13.47 5.54 0.34
N ASN A 119 -14.72 5.96 0.43
CA ASN A 119 -15.19 6.84 1.50
C ASN A 119 -15.61 6.10 2.76
N ASN A 120 -15.60 4.77 2.73
CA ASN A 120 -15.98 3.93 3.86
C ASN A 120 -15.06 2.71 3.96
N LEU A 121 -13.79 2.97 4.26
CA LEU A 121 -12.78 1.93 4.37
C LEU A 121 -13.02 1.07 5.62
N PRO A 122 -12.69 -0.24 5.56
CA PRO A 122 -13.00 -1.18 6.64
C PRO A 122 -12.17 -0.91 7.89
N PHE A 123 -12.70 -1.32 9.05
CA PHE A 123 -12.03 -1.13 10.35
C PHE A 123 -10.77 -1.98 10.49
N ASP A 124 -10.72 -3.11 9.78
CA ASP A 124 -9.59 -4.04 9.81
C ASP A 124 -8.56 -3.80 8.67
N MET A 125 -8.58 -2.63 8.09
CA MET A 125 -7.54 -2.16 7.20
C MET A 125 -6.33 -1.65 8.00
N ILE A 126 -5.13 -1.82 7.48
CA ILE A 126 -3.92 -1.23 8.05
C ILE A 126 -4.12 0.28 8.22
N ASP A 127 -3.96 0.77 9.44
CA ASP A 127 -4.36 2.11 9.83
C ASP A 127 -3.57 3.23 9.11
N PHE A 128 -2.26 3.09 8.92
CA PHE A 128 -1.48 4.13 8.24
C PHE A 128 -1.83 4.23 6.74
N GLU A 129 -2.20 3.12 6.10
CA GLU A 129 -2.67 3.13 4.72
C GLU A 129 -4.04 3.82 4.62
N LYS A 130 -4.93 3.50 5.56
CA LYS A 130 -6.25 4.14 5.67
C LYS A 130 -6.13 5.65 5.85
N ARG A 131 -5.26 6.11 6.77
CA ARG A 131 -5.00 7.55 6.97
C ARG A 131 -4.44 8.21 5.73
N ALA A 132 -3.53 7.55 5.01
CA ALA A 132 -2.97 8.09 3.78
C ALA A 132 -4.05 8.31 2.71
N ILE A 133 -4.96 7.35 2.54
CA ILE A 133 -6.08 7.47 1.60
C ILE A 133 -7.04 8.58 2.03
N GLU A 134 -7.38 8.66 3.30
CA GLU A 134 -8.26 9.71 3.85
C GLU A 134 -7.67 11.11 3.63
N ASN A 135 -6.38 11.27 3.90
CA ASN A 135 -5.66 12.52 3.59
C ASN A 135 -5.71 12.86 2.10
N TYR A 136 -5.46 11.89 1.26
CA TYR A 136 -5.52 12.06 -0.19
C TYR A 136 -6.90 12.54 -0.64
N LEU A 137 -7.98 12.00 -0.08
CA LEU A 137 -9.35 12.44 -0.38
C LEU A 137 -9.61 13.88 0.08
N ASP A 138 -8.88 14.35 1.08
CA ASP A 138 -8.91 15.74 1.56
C ASP A 138 -7.90 16.64 0.84
N ASN A 139 -7.35 16.20 -0.29
CA ASN A 139 -6.35 16.91 -1.09
C ASN A 139 -5.01 17.13 -0.36
N ILE A 140 -4.65 16.24 0.55
CA ILE A 140 -3.35 16.21 1.21
C ILE A 140 -2.50 15.13 0.54
N PHE A 141 -1.59 15.55 -0.34
CA PHE A 141 -0.79 14.64 -1.17
C PHE A 141 0.55 14.26 -0.55
N PHE A 142 0.91 14.88 0.55
CA PHE A 142 2.12 14.56 1.32
C PHE A 142 1.86 14.81 2.80
N ASP A 143 2.24 13.84 3.63
CA ASP A 143 2.16 13.99 5.08
C ASP A 143 3.20 13.11 5.77
N CYS A 144 3.39 13.33 7.05
CA CYS A 144 4.18 12.47 7.92
C CYS A 144 3.25 11.69 8.84
N ASP A 145 3.60 10.45 9.10
CA ASP A 145 2.79 9.57 9.95
C ASP A 145 3.67 8.75 10.89
N TYR A 146 3.06 8.27 11.95
CA TYR A 146 3.67 7.34 12.89
C TYR A 146 2.89 6.03 12.85
N ALA A 147 3.59 4.92 12.58
CA ALA A 147 2.97 3.60 12.53
C ALA A 147 3.30 2.80 13.79
N ASN A 148 2.32 2.07 14.28
CA ASN A 148 2.49 1.09 15.35
C ASN A 148 2.29 -0.31 14.77
N ASN A 149 3.40 -1.00 14.50
CA ASN A 149 3.38 -2.35 13.93
C ASN A 149 3.15 -3.45 14.97
N GLU A 150 2.98 -3.09 16.25
CA GLU A 150 2.70 -4.02 17.34
C GLU A 150 1.21 -4.33 17.47
N ILE A 151 0.35 -3.55 16.82
CA ILE A 151 -1.10 -3.77 16.81
C ILE A 151 -1.43 -5.03 16.01
N THR A 152 -2.26 -5.89 16.60
CA THR A 152 -2.76 -7.12 15.98
C THR A 152 -4.22 -6.97 15.55
N ILE A 153 -4.69 -7.90 14.70
CA ILE A 153 -6.10 -7.94 14.31
C ILE A 153 -7.04 -8.15 15.52
N GLU A 154 -6.58 -8.86 16.53
CA GLU A 154 -7.36 -9.08 17.77
C GLU A 154 -7.51 -7.81 18.61
N ASP A 155 -6.53 -6.90 18.53
CA ASP A 155 -6.60 -5.63 19.24
C ASP A 155 -7.67 -4.70 18.70
N ILE A 156 -7.91 -4.73 17.40
CA ILE A 156 -8.92 -3.87 16.74
C ILE A 156 -10.33 -4.46 16.78
N LYS A 157 -10.47 -5.75 17.10
CA LYS A 157 -11.78 -6.41 17.25
C LYS A 157 -12.41 -6.19 18.64
N LYS A 158 -11.64 -5.71 19.58
CA LYS A 158 -12.10 -5.40 20.95
C LYS A 158 -12.83 -4.07 20.99
#